data_bb20ecef9f2c60a470500b757dc4da55
#
_entry.id   bb20ecef9f2c60a470500b757dc4da55
#
_cell.length_a   1.000
_cell.length_b   1.000
_cell.length_c   1.000
_cell.angle_alpha   90.00
_cell.angle_beta   90.00
_cell.angle_gamma   90.00
#
_symmetry.space_group_name_H-M   'P 1'
#
loop_
_entity.id
_entity.type
_entity.pdbx_description
1 polymer ?
#
loop_
_entity_poly.entity_id
_entity_poly.type
_entity_poly.pdbx_seq_one_letter_code
_entity_poly.pdbx_strand_id
1 'polypeptide(L)'
;TSSELRATEAIFAGIDSLAHPVIQSPITAEFAKLMGAKKMPMATTLTIGEGYSRLVEHPEYLDQPLYQASYSKAEIDELRNKTLPAWKERGWTWWMKLMTPIAQENMRQIDAAGGIIAIATDQTLGPAVHREMELLQAAGVPAAKIVRIATLNGARHLGKEDELGSIEPGKLADMVLLDADPTADIDNAKKIVWVMKNGALIDEDKLPLAGGPRPLRRAVR
;
A
#
# COMPACT_ATOMS: atom_id res chain seq x y z
N THR A 1 -7.46 -13.82 -2.68
CA THR A 1 -7.28 -15.24 -3.02
C THR A 1 -5.88 -15.70 -2.65
N SER A 2 -5.75 -16.77 -1.89
CA SER A 2 -4.43 -17.22 -1.42
C SER A 2 -3.69 -18.12 -2.42
N SER A 3 -4.40 -18.77 -3.37
CA SER A 3 -3.80 -19.69 -4.34
C SER A 3 -4.09 -19.29 -5.80
N GLU A 4 -3.19 -19.66 -6.71
CA GLU A 4 -3.32 -19.43 -8.15
C GLU A 4 -4.56 -20.10 -8.73
N LEU A 5 -4.83 -21.36 -8.34
CA LEU A 5 -6.00 -22.10 -8.82
C LEU A 5 -7.31 -21.35 -8.55
N ARG A 6 -7.51 -20.91 -7.29
CA ARG A 6 -8.72 -20.16 -6.92
C ARG A 6 -8.80 -18.79 -7.58
N ALA A 7 -7.66 -18.12 -7.79
CA ALA A 7 -7.62 -16.88 -8.55
C ALA A 7 -8.04 -17.11 -10.00
N THR A 8 -7.53 -18.17 -10.62
CA THR A 8 -7.87 -18.56 -12.00
C THR A 8 -9.36 -18.90 -12.14
N GLU A 9 -9.90 -19.71 -11.24
CA GLU A 9 -11.33 -20.04 -11.21
C GLU A 9 -12.20 -18.77 -11.09
N ALA A 10 -11.86 -17.87 -10.20
CA ALA A 10 -12.56 -16.61 -10.02
C ALA A 10 -12.51 -15.71 -11.28
N ILE A 11 -11.35 -15.61 -11.93
CA ILE A 11 -11.20 -14.86 -13.19
C ILE A 11 -12.10 -15.43 -14.30
N PHE A 12 -12.17 -16.75 -14.43
CA PHE A 12 -13.05 -17.38 -15.43
C PHE A 12 -14.53 -17.33 -15.04
N ALA A 13 -14.84 -17.18 -13.74
CA ALA A 13 -16.19 -16.90 -13.26
C ALA A 13 -16.64 -15.44 -13.49
N GLY A 14 -15.74 -14.56 -13.98
CA GLY A 14 -16.09 -13.20 -14.40
C GLY A 14 -16.02 -12.16 -13.29
N ILE A 15 -15.14 -12.32 -12.30
CA ILE A 15 -14.91 -11.25 -11.31
C ILE A 15 -14.21 -10.04 -11.93
N ASP A 16 -14.42 -8.87 -11.35
CA ASP A 16 -13.85 -7.59 -11.83
C ASP A 16 -12.44 -7.34 -11.32
N SER A 17 -12.09 -7.83 -10.13
CA SER A 17 -10.77 -7.62 -9.52
C SER A 17 -10.43 -8.66 -8.45
N LEU A 18 -9.15 -8.74 -8.09
CA LEU A 18 -8.65 -9.56 -6.98
C LEU A 18 -8.22 -8.65 -5.83
N ALA A 19 -8.85 -8.82 -4.66
CA ALA A 19 -8.58 -8.01 -3.47
C ALA A 19 -7.25 -8.34 -2.76
N HIS A 20 -6.65 -9.50 -3.08
CA HIS A 20 -5.39 -9.95 -2.47
C HIS A 20 -4.52 -10.68 -3.47
N PRO A 21 -3.17 -10.69 -3.27
CA PRO A 21 -2.25 -11.45 -4.09
C PRO A 21 -2.39 -12.96 -3.88
N VAL A 22 -1.81 -13.72 -4.80
CA VAL A 22 -1.47 -15.13 -4.56
C VAL A 22 -0.25 -15.15 -3.64
N ILE A 23 -0.37 -15.82 -2.49
CA ILE A 23 0.67 -15.81 -1.43
C ILE A 23 1.18 -17.20 -1.04
N GLN A 24 0.43 -18.27 -1.34
CA GLN A 24 0.76 -19.62 -0.87
C GLN A 24 1.91 -20.27 -1.65
N SER A 25 2.14 -19.83 -2.88
CA SER A 25 3.18 -20.37 -3.76
C SER A 25 3.61 -19.34 -4.81
N PRO A 26 4.78 -19.49 -5.43
CA PRO A 26 5.10 -18.81 -6.68
C PRO A 26 4.01 -19.08 -7.73
N ILE A 27 3.67 -18.06 -8.51
CA ILE A 27 2.73 -18.19 -9.64
C ILE A 27 3.43 -18.77 -10.86
N THR A 28 2.63 -19.35 -11.76
CA THR A 28 3.12 -19.80 -13.06
C THR A 28 3.26 -18.62 -14.03
N ALA A 29 4.10 -18.79 -15.05
CA ALA A 29 4.23 -17.79 -16.13
C ALA A 29 2.90 -17.64 -16.90
N GLU A 30 2.12 -18.70 -17.00
CA GLU A 30 0.79 -18.74 -17.63
C GLU A 30 -0.20 -17.88 -16.86
N PHE A 31 -0.20 -17.94 -15.53
CA PHE A 31 -1.05 -17.07 -14.70
C PHE A 31 -0.65 -15.60 -14.83
N ALA A 32 0.63 -15.29 -14.82
CA ALA A 32 1.10 -13.92 -15.04
C ALA A 32 0.66 -13.37 -16.41
N LYS A 33 0.78 -14.19 -17.47
CA LYS A 33 0.27 -13.85 -18.82
C LYS A 33 -1.25 -13.67 -18.85
N LEU A 34 -2.00 -14.53 -18.15
CA LEU A 34 -3.46 -14.40 -18.03
C LEU A 34 -3.85 -13.05 -17.40
N MET A 35 -3.20 -12.67 -16.30
CA MET A 35 -3.41 -11.40 -15.63
C MET A 35 -3.10 -10.21 -16.56
N GLY A 36 -1.99 -10.29 -17.31
CA GLY A 36 -1.60 -9.30 -18.31
C GLY A 36 -2.60 -9.17 -19.47
N ALA A 37 -3.05 -10.31 -20.02
CA ALA A 37 -3.98 -10.34 -21.14
C ALA A 37 -5.39 -9.86 -20.78
N LYS A 38 -5.86 -10.21 -19.56
CA LYS A 38 -7.18 -9.80 -19.06
C LYS A 38 -7.21 -8.39 -18.53
N LYS A 39 -6.04 -7.74 -18.29
CA LYS A 39 -5.94 -6.46 -17.59
C LYS A 39 -6.69 -6.48 -16.25
N MET A 40 -6.72 -7.64 -15.61
CA MET A 40 -7.40 -7.86 -14.34
C MET A 40 -6.67 -7.08 -13.23
N PRO A 41 -7.33 -6.16 -12.53
CA PRO A 41 -6.72 -5.48 -11.40
C PRO A 41 -6.53 -6.44 -10.21
N MET A 42 -5.39 -6.30 -9.52
CA MET A 42 -5.09 -7.02 -8.28
C MET A 42 -4.55 -6.05 -7.25
N ALA A 43 -5.13 -6.05 -6.05
CA ALA A 43 -4.64 -5.28 -4.92
C ALA A 43 -3.37 -5.92 -4.33
N THR A 44 -2.41 -5.10 -3.91
CA THR A 44 -1.09 -5.59 -3.45
C THR A 44 -1.15 -6.17 -2.04
N THR A 45 -1.74 -5.50 -1.09
CA THR A 45 -1.94 -5.90 0.32
C THR A 45 -0.78 -6.68 0.96
N LEU A 46 0.47 -6.32 0.62
CA LEU A 46 1.68 -6.97 1.15
C LEU A 46 1.86 -6.69 2.64
N THR A 47 1.44 -5.51 3.09
CA THR A 47 1.54 -5.08 4.49
C THR A 47 0.70 -5.93 5.45
N ILE A 48 -0.38 -6.59 4.99
CA ILE A 48 -1.10 -7.55 5.83
C ILE A 48 -0.20 -8.74 6.21
N GLY A 49 0.72 -9.10 5.32
CA GLY A 49 1.66 -10.18 5.57
C GLY A 49 2.81 -9.76 6.48
N GLU A 50 3.44 -8.65 6.16
CA GLU A 50 4.69 -8.23 6.81
C GLU A 50 4.45 -7.39 8.07
N GLY A 51 3.39 -6.57 8.10
CA GLY A 51 3.19 -5.57 9.16
C GLY A 51 3.09 -6.14 10.57
N TYR A 52 2.51 -7.33 10.74
CA TYR A 52 2.41 -7.97 12.05
C TYR A 52 3.77 -8.39 12.59
N SER A 53 4.54 -9.14 11.81
CA SER A 53 5.86 -9.61 12.20
C SER A 53 6.85 -8.47 12.36
N ARG A 54 6.80 -7.48 11.48
CA ARG A 54 7.65 -6.29 11.50
C ARG A 54 7.53 -5.53 12.81
N LEU A 55 6.31 -5.26 13.28
CA LEU A 55 6.09 -4.56 14.55
C LEU A 55 6.39 -5.42 15.78
N VAL A 56 6.22 -6.73 15.69
CA VAL A 56 6.62 -7.67 16.76
C VAL A 56 8.14 -7.71 16.91
N GLU A 57 8.88 -7.73 15.81
CA GLU A 57 10.35 -7.76 15.80
C GLU A 57 10.96 -6.39 16.10
N HIS A 58 10.28 -5.31 15.71
CA HIS A 58 10.75 -3.94 15.78
C HIS A 58 9.70 -3.03 16.44
N PRO A 59 9.38 -3.25 17.74
CA PRO A 59 8.38 -2.43 18.44
C PRO A 59 8.77 -0.95 18.53
N GLU A 60 10.05 -0.61 18.37
CA GLU A 60 10.56 0.74 18.29
C GLU A 60 10.02 1.54 17.09
N TYR A 61 9.49 0.87 16.05
CA TYR A 61 8.86 1.57 14.94
C TYR A 61 7.59 2.33 15.35
N LEU A 62 6.95 1.93 16.46
CA LEU A 62 5.85 2.69 17.04
C LEU A 62 6.27 4.10 17.51
N ASP A 63 7.56 4.36 17.69
CA ASP A 63 8.10 5.67 18.08
C ASP A 63 8.35 6.57 16.86
N GLN A 64 8.20 6.06 15.63
CA GLN A 64 8.37 6.87 14.42
C GLN A 64 7.27 7.94 14.29
N PRO A 65 7.59 9.12 13.72
CA PRO A 65 6.64 10.23 13.61
C PRO A 65 5.30 9.88 12.99
N LEU A 66 5.28 9.03 11.96
CA LEU A 66 4.04 8.63 11.28
C LEU A 66 3.13 7.77 12.18
N TYR A 67 3.69 6.90 13.01
CA TYR A 67 2.90 6.14 13.98
C TYR A 67 2.38 7.07 15.08
N GLN A 68 3.23 7.92 15.62
CA GLN A 68 2.86 8.89 16.66
C GLN A 68 1.80 9.90 16.18
N ALA A 69 1.81 10.25 14.91
CA ALA A 69 0.78 11.12 14.31
C ALA A 69 -0.55 10.36 14.01
N SER A 70 -0.49 9.04 13.85
CA SER A 70 -1.65 8.22 13.47
C SER A 70 -2.44 7.67 14.66
N TYR A 71 -1.81 7.57 15.83
CA TYR A 71 -2.37 6.95 17.03
C TYR A 71 -2.24 7.85 18.25
N SER A 72 -3.22 7.78 19.14
CA SER A 72 -3.11 8.36 20.48
C SER A 72 -2.07 7.60 21.31
N LYS A 73 -1.58 8.26 22.37
CA LYS A 73 -0.66 7.59 23.31
C LYS A 73 -1.26 6.30 23.89
N ALA A 74 -2.55 6.31 24.23
CA ALA A 74 -3.23 5.13 24.77
C ALA A 74 -3.26 3.96 23.77
N GLU A 75 -3.48 4.23 22.48
CA GLU A 75 -3.43 3.22 21.42
C GLU A 75 -2.01 2.67 21.20
N ILE A 76 -0.99 3.53 21.22
CA ILE A 76 0.41 3.11 21.17
C ILE A 76 0.76 2.22 22.36
N ASP A 77 0.34 2.60 23.58
CA ASP A 77 0.57 1.81 24.79
C ASP A 77 -0.17 0.46 24.73
N GLU A 78 -1.39 0.42 24.19
CA GLU A 78 -2.13 -0.84 23.97
C GLU A 78 -1.46 -1.72 22.90
N LEU A 79 -1.04 -1.14 21.77
CA LEU A 79 -0.29 -1.86 20.74
C LEU A 79 0.94 -2.50 21.37
N ARG A 80 1.77 -1.72 22.06
CA ARG A 80 3.05 -2.17 22.63
C ARG A 80 2.90 -3.23 23.71
N ASN A 81 1.96 -3.03 24.64
CA ASN A 81 1.88 -3.83 25.85
C ASN A 81 0.94 -5.03 25.75
N LYS A 82 -0.01 -5.04 24.81
CA LYS A 82 -1.03 -6.06 24.67
C LYS A 82 -1.06 -6.69 23.28
N THR A 83 -1.11 -5.87 22.24
CA THR A 83 -1.36 -6.35 20.88
C THR A 83 -0.13 -7.04 20.30
N LEU A 84 1.05 -6.43 20.38
CA LEU A 84 2.29 -7.03 19.84
C LEU A 84 2.67 -8.34 20.56
N PRO A 85 2.59 -8.45 21.90
CA PRO A 85 2.78 -9.75 22.57
C PRO A 85 1.81 -10.82 22.08
N ALA A 86 0.52 -10.48 21.91
CA ALA A 86 -0.45 -11.42 21.39
C ALA A 86 -0.16 -11.83 19.94
N TRP A 87 0.30 -10.93 19.10
CA TRP A 87 0.70 -11.24 17.72
C TRP A 87 1.94 -12.14 17.66
N LYS A 88 2.88 -11.96 18.58
CA LYS A 88 4.09 -12.80 18.68
C LYS A 88 3.75 -14.28 18.85
N GLU A 89 2.71 -14.58 19.60
CA GLU A 89 2.27 -15.95 19.89
C GLU A 89 1.43 -16.58 18.75
N ARG A 90 1.03 -15.80 17.76
CA ARG A 90 0.22 -16.30 16.63
C ARG A 90 1.09 -16.94 15.56
N GLY A 91 0.93 -18.22 15.30
CA GLY A 91 1.58 -18.91 14.18
C GLY A 91 1.32 -18.26 12.83
N TRP A 92 0.14 -17.64 12.64
CA TRP A 92 -0.23 -16.90 11.44
C TRP A 92 0.69 -15.69 11.18
N THR A 93 1.12 -14.97 12.20
CA THR A 93 2.07 -13.85 12.09
C THR A 93 3.37 -14.27 11.40
N TRP A 94 3.90 -15.41 11.80
CA TRP A 94 5.15 -15.94 11.26
C TRP A 94 4.97 -16.60 9.90
N TRP A 95 3.85 -17.28 9.70
CA TRP A 95 3.50 -17.83 8.40
C TRP A 95 3.39 -16.72 7.34
N MET A 96 2.71 -15.62 7.64
CA MET A 96 2.56 -14.47 6.74
C MET A 96 3.92 -13.81 6.43
N LYS A 97 4.83 -13.75 7.42
CA LYS A 97 6.21 -13.28 7.18
C LYS A 97 6.92 -14.13 6.12
N LEU A 98 6.78 -15.46 6.19
CA LEU A 98 7.37 -16.37 5.21
C LEU A 98 6.75 -16.23 3.82
N MET A 99 5.45 -15.89 3.75
CA MET A 99 4.72 -15.77 2.48
C MET A 99 4.93 -14.41 1.79
N THR A 100 5.33 -13.37 2.53
CA THR A 100 5.49 -12.01 1.99
C THR A 100 6.47 -11.95 0.81
N PRO A 101 7.66 -12.54 0.83
CA PRO A 101 8.58 -12.55 -0.32
C PRO A 101 7.99 -13.25 -1.55
N ILE A 102 7.18 -14.28 -1.36
CA ILE A 102 6.47 -14.97 -2.45
C ILE A 102 5.46 -14.03 -3.09
N ALA A 103 4.66 -13.34 -2.27
CA ALA A 103 3.70 -12.36 -2.74
C ALA A 103 4.37 -11.21 -3.50
N GLN A 104 5.50 -10.69 -3.00
CA GLN A 104 6.30 -9.67 -3.65
C GLN A 104 6.77 -10.09 -5.03
N GLU A 105 7.35 -11.29 -5.16
CA GLU A 105 7.80 -11.82 -6.45
C GLU A 105 6.63 -12.07 -7.40
N ASN A 106 5.51 -12.58 -6.91
CA ASN A 106 4.30 -12.77 -7.70
C ASN A 106 3.78 -11.43 -8.26
N MET A 107 3.75 -10.36 -7.44
CA MET A 107 3.37 -9.02 -7.88
C MET A 107 4.31 -8.50 -8.96
N ARG A 108 5.62 -8.67 -8.78
CA ARG A 108 6.62 -8.27 -9.77
C ARG A 108 6.43 -8.99 -11.11
N GLN A 109 6.12 -10.29 -11.09
CA GLN A 109 5.86 -11.07 -12.32
C GLN A 109 4.58 -10.64 -13.02
N ILE A 110 3.50 -10.41 -12.27
CA ILE A 110 2.22 -9.92 -12.84
C ILE A 110 2.43 -8.56 -13.50
N ASP A 111 3.11 -7.65 -12.81
CA ASP A 111 3.44 -6.33 -13.31
C ASP A 111 4.31 -6.39 -14.58
N ALA A 112 5.35 -7.23 -14.59
CA ALA A 112 6.22 -7.45 -15.75
C ALA A 112 5.47 -8.03 -16.95
N ALA A 113 4.45 -8.85 -16.73
CA ALA A 113 3.56 -9.38 -17.76
C ALA A 113 2.49 -8.37 -18.25
N GLY A 114 2.50 -7.15 -17.74
CA GLY A 114 1.55 -6.08 -18.11
C GLY A 114 0.20 -6.18 -17.40
N GLY A 115 0.10 -6.93 -16.29
CA GLY A 115 -1.05 -6.94 -15.41
C GLY A 115 -1.21 -5.60 -14.66
N ILE A 116 -2.39 -5.38 -14.11
CA ILE A 116 -2.68 -4.17 -13.34
C ILE A 116 -2.60 -4.53 -11.86
N ILE A 117 -1.54 -4.05 -11.19
CA ILE A 117 -1.49 -4.09 -9.72
C ILE A 117 -1.80 -2.69 -9.17
N ALA A 118 -2.50 -2.63 -8.06
CA ALA A 118 -2.92 -1.39 -7.41
C ALA A 118 -2.61 -1.44 -5.91
N ILE A 119 -2.17 -0.32 -5.34
CA ILE A 119 -1.88 -0.23 -3.90
C ILE A 119 -3.16 -0.46 -3.10
N ALA A 120 -3.07 -1.39 -2.16
CA ALA A 120 -4.00 -1.55 -1.05
C ALA A 120 -3.23 -2.15 0.14
N THR A 121 -3.74 -1.97 1.34
CA THR A 121 -2.99 -2.37 2.56
C THR A 121 -3.67 -3.48 3.35
N ASP A 122 -5.00 -3.52 3.35
CA ASP A 122 -5.80 -4.36 4.26
C ASP A 122 -5.35 -4.22 5.74
N GLN A 123 -4.79 -3.03 6.05
CA GLN A 123 -4.26 -2.68 7.36
C GLN A 123 -4.79 -1.32 7.79
N THR A 124 -5.19 -1.23 9.04
CA THR A 124 -5.57 0.04 9.68
C THR A 124 -4.39 0.75 10.35
N LEU A 125 -3.19 0.19 10.22
CA LEU A 125 -2.00 0.71 10.87
C LEU A 125 -1.41 1.88 10.07
N GLY A 126 -1.46 3.08 10.64
CA GLY A 126 -0.92 4.36 10.19
C GLY A 126 -0.16 4.42 8.85
N PRO A 127 1.16 4.21 8.83
CA PRO A 127 1.96 4.35 7.63
C PRO A 127 1.89 3.18 6.64
N ALA A 128 0.87 2.31 6.72
CA ALA A 128 0.78 1.09 5.91
C ALA A 128 0.86 1.36 4.40
N VAL A 129 0.27 2.47 3.90
CA VAL A 129 0.34 2.82 2.47
C VAL A 129 1.79 3.08 2.02
N HIS A 130 2.57 3.81 2.81
CA HIS A 130 3.98 4.04 2.50
C HIS A 130 4.78 2.73 2.56
N ARG A 131 4.49 1.90 3.56
CA ARG A 131 5.15 0.59 3.68
C ARG A 131 4.81 -0.34 2.51
N GLU A 132 3.60 -0.31 2.01
CA GLU A 132 3.19 -1.05 0.80
C GLU A 132 4.04 -0.66 -0.41
N MET A 133 4.26 0.64 -0.60
CA MET A 133 5.12 1.15 -1.68
C MET A 133 6.58 0.71 -1.50
N GLU A 134 7.12 0.76 -0.28
CA GLU A 134 8.47 0.27 0.05
C GLU A 134 8.63 -1.23 -0.25
N LEU A 135 7.63 -2.04 0.08
CA LEU A 135 7.66 -3.48 -0.19
C LEU A 135 7.69 -3.79 -1.69
N LEU A 136 7.01 -2.99 -2.52
CA LEU A 136 7.11 -3.10 -3.98
C LEU A 136 8.50 -2.69 -4.49
N GLN A 137 9.10 -1.62 -3.95
CA GLN A 137 10.45 -1.22 -4.32
C GLN A 137 11.47 -2.29 -3.92
N ALA A 138 11.33 -2.87 -2.73
CA ALA A 138 12.15 -3.99 -2.27
C ALA A 138 12.03 -5.23 -3.16
N ALA A 139 10.88 -5.43 -3.79
CA ALA A 139 10.66 -6.48 -4.81
C ALA A 139 11.29 -6.15 -6.18
N GLY A 140 11.92 -4.98 -6.33
CA GLY A 140 12.57 -4.54 -7.57
C GLY A 140 11.63 -3.82 -8.55
N VAL A 141 10.43 -3.40 -8.12
CA VAL A 141 9.57 -2.54 -8.94
C VAL A 141 10.15 -1.11 -8.93
N PRO A 142 10.40 -0.48 -10.09
CA PRO A 142 10.94 0.87 -10.15
C PRO A 142 10.03 1.91 -9.47
N ALA A 143 10.62 2.87 -8.74
CA ALA A 143 9.89 3.88 -7.99
C ALA A 143 8.87 4.67 -8.85
N ALA A 144 9.26 5.08 -10.06
CA ALA A 144 8.35 5.74 -11.02
C ALA A 144 7.11 4.88 -11.35
N LYS A 145 7.29 3.56 -11.40
CA LYS A 145 6.18 2.63 -11.65
C LYS A 145 5.30 2.46 -10.42
N ILE A 146 5.89 2.48 -9.21
CA ILE A 146 5.14 2.43 -7.95
C ILE A 146 4.25 3.66 -7.80
N VAL A 147 4.70 4.86 -8.19
CA VAL A 147 3.86 6.06 -8.22
C VAL A 147 2.62 5.83 -9.10
N ARG A 148 2.79 5.24 -10.28
CA ARG A 148 1.65 4.88 -11.16
C ARG A 148 0.74 3.82 -10.54
N ILE A 149 1.30 2.83 -9.86
CA ILE A 149 0.55 1.77 -9.15
C ILE A 149 -0.29 2.39 -8.03
N ALA A 150 0.25 3.38 -7.31
CA ALA A 150 -0.41 4.07 -6.22
C ALA A 150 -1.44 5.13 -6.68
N THR A 151 -1.50 5.48 -7.95
CA THR A 151 -2.39 6.51 -8.50
C THR A 151 -3.29 5.96 -9.60
N LEU A 152 -2.85 5.98 -10.86
CA LEU A 152 -3.66 5.59 -12.01
C LEU A 152 -4.14 4.13 -11.95
N ASN A 153 -3.31 3.20 -11.48
CA ASN A 153 -3.75 1.82 -11.35
C ASN A 153 -4.77 1.64 -10.22
N GLY A 154 -4.65 2.43 -9.14
CA GLY A 154 -5.70 2.51 -8.10
C GLY A 154 -7.03 2.98 -8.68
N ALA A 155 -7.03 4.02 -9.50
CA ALA A 155 -8.23 4.50 -10.19
C ALA A 155 -8.81 3.42 -11.12
N ARG A 156 -7.97 2.71 -11.88
CA ARG A 156 -8.39 1.58 -12.71
C ARG A 156 -8.99 0.42 -11.94
N HIS A 157 -8.42 0.11 -10.77
CA HIS A 157 -8.96 -0.91 -9.88
C HIS A 157 -10.40 -0.59 -9.42
N LEU A 158 -10.71 0.70 -9.32
CA LEU A 158 -12.03 1.21 -8.93
C LEU A 158 -12.94 1.50 -10.14
N GLY A 159 -12.46 1.34 -11.38
CA GLY A 159 -13.19 1.76 -12.59
C GLY A 159 -13.41 3.29 -12.65
N LYS A 160 -12.44 4.07 -12.17
CA LYS A 160 -12.51 5.53 -12.02
C LYS A 160 -11.35 6.27 -12.71
N GLU A 161 -10.68 5.64 -13.66
CA GLU A 161 -9.54 6.24 -14.37
C GLU A 161 -9.90 7.45 -15.21
N ASP A 162 -11.17 7.60 -15.60
CA ASP A 162 -11.67 8.79 -16.32
C ASP A 162 -11.81 10.01 -15.39
N GLU A 163 -11.93 9.76 -14.07
CA GLU A 163 -12.16 10.81 -13.07
C GLU A 163 -10.92 11.08 -12.20
N LEU A 164 -10.06 10.09 -11.99
CA LEU A 164 -8.98 10.09 -10.99
C LEU A 164 -7.69 9.46 -11.51
N GLY A 165 -6.61 9.59 -10.72
CA GLY A 165 -5.37 8.83 -10.86
C GLY A 165 -4.32 9.44 -11.78
N SER A 166 -4.63 10.50 -12.49
CA SER A 166 -3.67 11.29 -13.30
C SER A 166 -4.04 12.78 -13.29
N ILE A 167 -3.05 13.62 -13.57
CA ILE A 167 -3.23 15.08 -13.67
C ILE A 167 -3.55 15.40 -15.13
N GLU A 168 -4.83 15.50 -15.45
CA GLU A 168 -5.34 15.76 -16.78
C GLU A 168 -6.54 16.71 -16.72
N PRO A 169 -6.76 17.58 -17.75
CA PRO A 169 -7.96 18.41 -17.82
C PRO A 169 -9.24 17.58 -17.75
N GLY A 170 -10.19 18.01 -16.91
CA GLY A 170 -11.48 17.33 -16.73
C GLY A 170 -11.52 16.32 -15.59
N LYS A 171 -10.39 15.93 -15.04
CA LYS A 171 -10.33 15.04 -13.84
C LYS A 171 -10.43 15.83 -12.54
N LEU A 172 -10.81 15.14 -11.48
CA LEU A 172 -10.85 15.69 -10.14
C LEU A 172 -9.45 16.08 -9.68
N ALA A 173 -9.31 17.26 -9.10
CA ALA A 173 -8.05 17.75 -8.58
C ALA A 173 -7.78 17.16 -7.18
N ASP A 174 -7.53 15.85 -7.15
CA ASP A 174 -7.05 15.08 -6.00
C ASP A 174 -5.53 14.92 -6.15
N MET A 175 -4.75 15.70 -5.41
CA MET A 175 -3.30 15.82 -5.61
C MET A 175 -2.56 15.85 -4.29
N VAL A 176 -1.31 15.39 -4.32
CA VAL A 176 -0.35 15.51 -3.22
C VAL A 176 0.89 16.22 -3.75
N LEU A 177 1.31 17.31 -3.12
CA LEU A 177 2.60 17.93 -3.38
C LEU A 177 3.65 17.34 -2.44
N LEU A 178 4.78 16.94 -2.99
CA LEU A 178 5.91 16.37 -2.27
C LEU A 178 7.11 17.31 -2.35
N ASP A 179 7.95 17.32 -1.30
CA ASP A 179 9.19 18.12 -1.24
C ASP A 179 10.38 17.43 -1.93
N ALA A 180 10.19 16.21 -2.45
CA ALA A 180 11.20 15.49 -3.19
C ALA A 180 10.57 14.54 -4.22
N ASP A 181 11.35 14.15 -5.23
CA ASP A 181 10.90 13.31 -6.34
C ASP A 181 10.67 11.86 -5.91
N PRO A 182 9.41 11.36 -5.86
CA PRO A 182 9.10 9.98 -5.51
C PRO A 182 9.47 8.97 -6.60
N THR A 183 9.78 9.45 -7.82
CA THR A 183 10.18 8.57 -8.93
C THR A 183 11.66 8.19 -8.86
N ALA A 184 12.46 8.99 -8.15
CA ALA A 184 13.86 8.67 -7.86
C ALA A 184 13.99 7.70 -6.67
N ASP A 185 13.18 7.89 -5.64
CA ASP A 185 13.12 7.04 -4.44
C ASP A 185 11.70 7.11 -3.87
N ILE A 186 11.06 5.96 -3.68
CA ILE A 186 9.67 5.93 -3.22
C ILE A 186 9.52 6.46 -1.78
N ASP A 187 10.57 6.44 -0.97
CA ASP A 187 10.56 7.05 0.37
C ASP A 187 10.29 8.56 0.34
N ASN A 188 10.55 9.21 -0.79
CA ASN A 188 10.19 10.61 -0.99
C ASN A 188 8.67 10.87 -0.99
N ALA A 189 7.85 9.84 -1.18
CA ALA A 189 6.39 9.94 -1.04
C ALA A 189 5.93 10.29 0.39
N LYS A 190 6.80 10.14 1.40
CA LYS A 190 6.55 10.56 2.79
C LYS A 190 6.76 12.05 3.02
N LYS A 191 7.42 12.75 2.09
CA LYS A 191 7.76 14.18 2.20
C LYS A 191 6.61 15.05 1.72
N ILE A 192 5.43 14.91 2.33
CA ILE A 192 4.21 15.59 1.94
C ILE A 192 4.29 17.06 2.35
N VAL A 193 4.04 17.97 1.40
CA VAL A 193 3.95 19.43 1.62
C VAL A 193 2.50 19.83 1.84
N TRP A 194 1.59 19.35 0.97
CA TRP A 194 0.15 19.53 1.11
C TRP A 194 -0.63 18.45 0.35
N VAL A 195 -1.88 18.30 0.73
CA VAL A 195 -2.86 17.44 0.06
C VAL A 195 -4.02 18.27 -0.43
N MET A 196 -4.45 18.04 -1.66
CA MET A 196 -5.64 18.63 -2.25
C MET A 196 -6.67 17.53 -2.51
N LYS A 197 -7.92 17.81 -2.16
CA LYS A 197 -9.07 16.94 -2.40
C LYS A 197 -10.14 17.73 -3.13
N ASN A 198 -10.54 17.25 -4.29
CA ASN A 198 -11.58 17.89 -5.12
C ASN A 198 -11.33 19.39 -5.34
N GLY A 199 -10.08 19.77 -5.62
CA GLY A 199 -9.66 21.15 -5.86
C GLY A 199 -9.48 22.03 -4.61
N ALA A 200 -9.77 21.52 -3.41
CA ALA A 200 -9.56 22.23 -2.15
C ALA A 200 -8.39 21.68 -1.36
N LEU A 201 -7.52 22.55 -0.85
CA LEU A 201 -6.45 22.15 0.05
C LEU A 201 -7.03 21.61 1.38
N ILE A 202 -6.54 20.46 1.80
CA ILE A 202 -6.87 19.90 3.10
C ILE A 202 -6.25 20.78 4.19
N ASP A 203 -7.11 21.29 5.06
CA ASP A 203 -6.69 21.98 6.28
C ASP A 203 -6.34 20.92 7.34
N GLU A 204 -5.05 20.63 7.47
CA GLU A 204 -4.57 19.60 8.40
C GLU A 204 -4.86 19.93 9.86
N ASP A 205 -5.06 21.24 10.19
CA ASP A 205 -5.39 21.68 11.55
C ASP A 205 -6.81 21.24 11.96
N LYS A 206 -7.65 20.93 10.98
CA LYS A 206 -9.01 20.43 11.20
C LYS A 206 -9.13 18.91 11.12
N LEU A 207 -8.04 18.20 10.79
CA LEU A 207 -8.09 16.73 10.78
C LEU A 207 -8.15 16.21 12.23
N PRO A 208 -9.01 15.24 12.51
CA PRO A 208 -9.08 14.59 13.83
C PRO A 208 -7.89 13.63 14.01
N LEU A 209 -6.68 14.20 14.06
CA LEU A 209 -5.49 13.39 14.31
C LEU A 209 -5.45 12.98 15.78
N ALA A 210 -5.06 11.75 16.04
CA ALA A 210 -5.08 11.11 17.35
C ALA A 210 -4.08 11.67 18.38
N GLY A 211 -3.45 12.82 18.10
CA GLY A 211 -2.68 13.59 19.07
C GLY A 211 -1.20 13.29 19.07
N GLY A 212 -0.47 14.25 18.59
CA GLY A 212 0.97 14.48 18.74
C GLY A 212 1.28 15.89 18.28
N PRO A 213 2.39 16.51 18.72
CA PRO A 213 2.79 17.80 18.19
C PRO A 213 3.06 17.65 16.69
N ARG A 214 2.31 18.43 15.90
CA ARG A 214 2.54 18.48 14.44
C ARG A 214 3.94 19.02 14.16
N PRO A 215 4.69 18.41 13.23
CA PRO A 215 5.92 19.03 12.77
C PRO A 215 5.60 20.40 12.19
N LEU A 216 6.34 21.44 12.64
CA LEU A 216 6.20 22.80 12.12
C LEU A 216 6.41 22.77 10.60
N ARG A 217 5.37 23.12 9.85
CA ARG A 217 5.49 23.30 8.41
C ARG A 217 6.50 24.40 8.08
N ARG A 218 7.42 24.13 7.18
CA ARG A 218 8.14 25.20 6.48
C ARG A 218 7.11 25.94 5.64
N ALA A 219 6.91 27.22 5.95
CA ALA A 219 6.11 28.09 5.10
C ALA A 219 6.69 28.03 3.67
N VAL A 220 5.89 27.60 2.72
CA VAL A 220 6.22 27.72 1.29
C VAL A 220 6.17 29.23 1.02
N ARG A 221 7.35 29.85 0.80
CA ARG A 221 7.49 31.22 0.34
C ARG A 221 7.38 31.28 -1.17
#